data_d08f960f99c56f20319736ba352b1f51
#
_entry.id   d08f960f99c56f20319736ba352b1f51
#
_cell.length_a   1.000
_cell.length_b   1.000
_cell.length_c   1.000
_cell.angle_alpha   90.00
_cell.angle_beta   90.00
_cell.angle_gamma   90.00
#
_symmetry.space_group_name_H-M   'P 1'
#
loop_
_entity.id
_entity.type
_entity.pdbx_description
1 polymer ?
#
loop_
_entity_poly.entity_id
_entity_poly.type
_entity_poly.pdbx_seq_one_letter_code
_entity_poly.pdbx_strand_id
1 'polypeptide(L)'
;GRSINQPINDTTIFRPGSNTIEAAAKMQRKRWYATATTLPNGEVFVQGGKGGNDHPEIRRNDGSNFLLSGITTSDLREDYPRNWVAPDGNIFGFSRSQMYRMKLDGNGTRTDLGTLNYKSDWEGSAVMFEPGRILLTEALGNRAAIIDIRGDKPVVTDAGTMSNTRMWHNSTVLADGTVAISGGAEYFDFHKATARNPIYHLEFWNPKTGVWTRGPSQKRMRLYHSTATLLPDGSLFTGG
;
A
#
# COMPACT_ATOMS: atom_id res chain seq x y z
N GLY A 1 10.08 15.09 -27.85
CA GLY A 1 9.46 15.23 -26.54
C GLY A 1 9.54 13.90 -25.79
N ARG A 2 9.90 13.90 -24.52
CA ARG A 2 9.84 12.67 -23.69
C ARG A 2 8.37 12.29 -23.54
N SER A 3 8.06 11.01 -23.81
CA SER A 3 6.74 10.46 -23.46
C SER A 3 6.54 10.54 -21.95
N ILE A 4 5.43 11.10 -21.50
CA ILE A 4 5.00 11.03 -20.11
C ILE A 4 4.62 9.59 -19.77
N ASN A 5 4.73 9.21 -18.48
CA ASN A 5 4.41 7.87 -17.98
C ASN A 5 5.34 6.75 -18.48
N GLN A 6 6.65 7.03 -18.53
CA GLN A 6 7.67 6.03 -18.84
C GLN A 6 8.31 5.48 -17.57
N PRO A 7 8.58 4.17 -17.50
CA PRO A 7 9.38 3.60 -16.42
C PRO A 7 10.79 4.21 -16.39
N ILE A 8 11.24 4.61 -15.22
CA ILE A 8 12.60 5.12 -14.97
C ILE A 8 13.28 4.30 -13.88
N ASN A 9 14.59 4.30 -13.85
CA ASN A 9 15.39 3.69 -12.78
C ASN A 9 16.14 4.74 -11.94
N ASP A 10 15.90 6.02 -12.17
CA ASP A 10 16.46 7.08 -11.36
C ASP A 10 15.85 7.05 -9.95
N THR A 11 16.69 7.30 -8.94
CA THR A 11 16.27 7.44 -7.54
C THR A 11 16.76 8.76 -6.99
N THR A 12 16.01 9.32 -6.07
CA THR A 12 16.35 10.51 -5.33
C THR A 12 16.19 10.28 -3.84
N ILE A 13 17.01 10.96 -3.04
CA ILE A 13 16.95 10.93 -1.58
C ILE A 13 16.65 12.33 -1.09
N PHE A 14 15.64 12.47 -0.24
CA PHE A 14 15.41 13.67 0.53
C PHE A 14 16.24 13.62 1.82
N ARG A 15 16.99 14.69 2.11
CA ARG A 15 17.79 14.88 3.30
C ARG A 15 17.10 15.88 4.22
N PRO A 16 16.38 15.44 5.26
CA PRO A 16 15.62 16.38 6.10
C PRO A 16 16.51 17.38 6.85
N GLY A 17 17.72 16.98 7.26
CA GLY A 17 18.65 17.86 7.98
C GLY A 17 19.15 19.04 7.16
N SER A 18 19.35 18.89 5.85
CA SER A 18 19.76 19.94 4.92
C SER A 18 18.61 20.48 4.07
N ASN A 19 17.44 19.86 4.14
CA ASN A 19 16.27 20.15 3.29
C ASN A 19 16.61 20.09 1.77
N THR A 20 17.42 19.09 1.37
CA THR A 20 17.88 18.91 -0.01
C THR A 20 17.35 17.62 -0.61
N ILE A 21 17.22 17.60 -1.94
CA ILE A 21 16.97 16.39 -2.73
C ILE A 21 18.22 16.11 -3.56
N GLU A 22 18.73 14.89 -3.45
CA GLU A 22 19.95 14.44 -4.11
C GLU A 22 19.68 13.26 -5.02
N ALA A 23 20.38 13.18 -6.16
CA ALA A 23 20.38 12.00 -6.99
C ALA A 23 21.09 10.84 -6.25
N ALA A 24 20.56 9.63 -6.40
CA ALA A 24 21.12 8.42 -5.80
C ALA A 24 21.44 7.37 -6.87
N ALA A 25 22.06 6.27 -6.46
CA ALA A 25 22.36 5.16 -7.36
C ALA A 25 21.08 4.62 -8.01
N LYS A 26 21.13 4.39 -9.30
CA LYS A 26 19.97 3.93 -10.09
C LYS A 26 19.53 2.55 -9.65
N MET A 27 18.23 2.30 -9.69
CA MET A 27 17.67 0.96 -9.55
C MET A 27 18.19 0.03 -10.65
N GLN A 28 18.21 -1.27 -10.38
CA GLN A 28 18.56 -2.30 -11.36
C GLN A 28 17.50 -2.43 -12.47
N ARG A 29 16.24 -2.09 -12.16
CA ARG A 29 15.10 -2.13 -13.07
C ARG A 29 14.47 -0.75 -13.21
N LYS A 30 13.96 -0.45 -14.40
CA LYS A 30 13.07 0.70 -14.61
C LYS A 30 11.69 0.37 -14.06
N ARG A 31 11.09 1.28 -13.29
CA ARG A 31 9.81 1.04 -12.63
C ARG A 31 8.88 2.24 -12.77
N TRP A 32 7.61 1.96 -12.99
CA TRP A 32 6.54 2.95 -12.94
C TRP A 32 5.39 2.37 -12.12
N TYR A 33 4.98 3.03 -11.04
CA TYR A 33 4.04 2.54 -10.03
C TYR A 33 4.55 1.35 -9.19
N ALA A 34 5.82 1.35 -8.85
CA ALA A 34 6.39 0.43 -7.88
C ALA A 34 5.97 0.78 -6.44
N THR A 35 6.09 -0.19 -5.56
CA THR A 35 5.92 -0.03 -4.11
C THR A 35 7.27 -0.11 -3.42
N ALA A 36 7.55 0.84 -2.54
CA ALA A 36 8.72 0.86 -1.67
C ALA A 36 8.31 0.57 -0.22
N THR A 37 9.07 -0.29 0.45
CA THR A 37 8.83 -0.69 1.86
C THR A 37 10.14 -0.56 2.63
N THR A 38 10.15 0.26 3.68
CA THR A 38 11.30 0.39 4.57
C THR A 38 11.46 -0.87 5.42
N LEU A 39 12.65 -1.43 5.44
CA LEU A 39 13.03 -2.60 6.23
C LEU A 39 13.51 -2.20 7.64
N PRO A 40 13.50 -3.12 8.63
CA PRO A 40 13.93 -2.81 10.00
C PRO A 40 15.38 -2.33 10.12
N ASN A 41 16.24 -2.71 9.18
CA ASN A 41 17.65 -2.28 9.13
C ASN A 41 17.86 -0.93 8.40
N GLY A 42 16.77 -0.27 7.97
CA GLY A 42 16.82 1.01 7.26
C GLY A 42 16.97 0.89 5.74
N GLU A 43 17.17 -0.30 5.21
CA GLU A 43 17.17 -0.55 3.76
C GLU A 43 15.77 -0.43 3.19
N VAL A 44 15.63 -0.35 1.86
CA VAL A 44 14.33 -0.18 1.21
C VAL A 44 14.12 -1.32 0.20
N PHE A 45 13.11 -2.14 0.45
CA PHE A 45 12.62 -3.14 -0.50
C PHE A 45 11.73 -2.47 -1.54
N VAL A 46 11.96 -2.75 -2.83
CA VAL A 46 11.20 -2.18 -3.95
C VAL A 46 10.66 -3.30 -4.83
N GLN A 47 9.36 -3.34 -5.03
CA GLN A 47 8.68 -4.36 -5.83
C GLN A 47 7.73 -3.76 -6.86
N GLY A 48 7.55 -4.49 -7.96
CA GLY A 48 6.60 -4.16 -9.01
C GLY A 48 7.04 -2.97 -9.84
N GLY A 49 6.06 -2.35 -10.44
CA GLY A 49 6.24 -1.25 -11.38
C GLY A 49 6.43 -1.74 -12.81
N LYS A 50 5.67 -1.14 -13.74
CA LYS A 50 5.80 -1.43 -15.17
C LYS A 50 7.24 -1.28 -15.62
N GLY A 51 7.73 -2.29 -16.34
CA GLY A 51 9.10 -2.37 -16.84
C GLY A 51 10.11 -3.00 -15.88
N GLY A 52 9.74 -3.34 -14.63
CA GLY A 52 10.61 -3.96 -13.64
C GLY A 52 9.89 -4.96 -12.74
N ASN A 53 8.81 -5.55 -13.23
CA ASN A 53 8.00 -6.50 -12.46
C ASN A 53 8.57 -7.94 -12.45
N ASP A 54 9.74 -8.18 -13.03
CA ASP A 54 10.37 -9.51 -13.04
C ASP A 54 10.92 -9.91 -11.68
N HIS A 55 11.64 -9.00 -11.02
CA HIS A 55 12.28 -9.21 -9.73
C HIS A 55 12.18 -7.98 -8.85
N PRO A 56 12.00 -8.12 -7.52
CA PRO A 56 12.18 -7.02 -6.58
C PRO A 56 13.67 -6.73 -6.36
N GLU A 57 13.96 -5.58 -5.76
CA GLU A 57 15.31 -5.18 -5.40
C GLU A 57 15.36 -4.51 -4.03
N ILE A 58 16.53 -4.48 -3.42
CA ILE A 58 16.79 -3.78 -2.17
C ILE A 58 17.77 -2.63 -2.43
N ARG A 59 17.37 -1.42 -2.05
CA ARG A 59 18.31 -0.34 -1.87
C ARG A 59 18.97 -0.48 -0.52
N ARG A 60 20.27 -0.73 -0.52
CA ARG A 60 21.08 -0.97 0.66
C ARG A 60 21.54 0.33 1.33
N ASN A 61 21.96 0.21 2.58
CA ASN A 61 22.46 1.35 3.37
C ASN A 61 23.78 1.93 2.82
N ASP A 62 24.58 1.14 2.11
CA ASP A 62 25.77 1.60 1.37
C ASP A 62 25.44 2.40 0.11
N GLY A 63 24.16 2.50 -0.22
CA GLY A 63 23.66 3.21 -1.39
C GLY A 63 23.56 2.36 -2.66
N SER A 64 24.00 1.11 -2.65
CA SER A 64 23.85 0.19 -3.80
C SER A 64 22.42 -0.33 -3.93
N ASN A 65 22.08 -0.85 -5.12
CA ASN A 65 20.83 -1.55 -5.37
C ASN A 65 21.12 -3.02 -5.70
N PHE A 66 20.48 -3.92 -4.99
CA PHE A 66 20.68 -5.37 -5.10
C PHE A 66 19.41 -6.04 -5.61
N LEU A 67 19.50 -6.72 -6.76
CA LEU A 67 18.38 -7.44 -7.36
C LEU A 67 18.16 -8.79 -6.64
N LEU A 68 16.96 -9.05 -6.18
CA LEU A 68 16.59 -10.34 -5.58
C LEU A 68 16.21 -11.34 -6.70
N SER A 69 17.21 -11.83 -7.41
CA SER A 69 17.02 -12.68 -8.60
C SER A 69 16.40 -14.05 -8.31
N GLY A 70 16.37 -14.49 -7.06
CA GLY A 70 15.68 -15.72 -6.63
C GLY A 70 14.16 -15.53 -6.44
N ILE A 71 13.67 -14.29 -6.49
CA ILE A 71 12.24 -13.97 -6.40
C ILE A 71 11.72 -13.59 -7.77
N THR A 72 10.78 -14.36 -8.33
CA THR A 72 10.05 -14.01 -9.56
C THR A 72 8.70 -13.40 -9.20
N THR A 73 8.35 -12.26 -9.80
CA THR A 73 7.08 -11.54 -9.60
C THR A 73 6.38 -11.18 -10.92
N SER A 74 6.83 -11.72 -12.05
CA SER A 74 6.24 -11.46 -13.37
C SER A 74 4.82 -12.01 -13.57
N ASP A 75 4.39 -12.95 -12.74
CA ASP A 75 3.04 -13.50 -12.66
C ASP A 75 2.08 -12.64 -11.83
N LEU A 76 2.61 -11.69 -11.06
CA LEU A 76 1.83 -10.76 -10.26
C LEU A 76 1.46 -9.52 -11.10
N ARG A 77 0.46 -8.79 -10.66
CA ARG A 77 0.18 -7.47 -11.24
C ARG A 77 1.37 -6.55 -11.02
N GLU A 78 1.78 -5.84 -12.07
CA GLU A 78 2.98 -5.01 -12.05
C GLU A 78 2.83 -3.74 -11.20
N ASP A 79 1.64 -3.13 -11.19
CA ASP A 79 1.37 -1.87 -10.51
C ASP A 79 0.75 -2.09 -9.11
N TYR A 80 1.21 -1.28 -8.15
CA TYR A 80 0.69 -1.19 -6.79
C TYR A 80 0.67 -2.49 -5.97
N PRO A 81 1.70 -3.37 -5.98
CA PRO A 81 1.76 -4.46 -5.02
C PRO A 81 1.77 -3.89 -3.61
N ARG A 82 1.09 -4.55 -2.67
CA ARG A 82 1.03 -4.09 -1.28
C ARG A 82 1.95 -4.95 -0.43
N ASN A 83 2.84 -4.31 0.31
CA ASN A 83 3.88 -4.98 1.06
C ASN A 83 4.02 -4.41 2.48
N TRP A 84 4.26 -5.29 3.44
CA TRP A 84 4.58 -4.96 4.82
C TRP A 84 5.70 -5.86 5.32
N VAL A 85 6.45 -5.35 6.28
CA VAL A 85 7.37 -6.18 7.05
C VAL A 85 6.55 -7.00 8.04
N ALA A 86 6.63 -8.31 7.93
CA ALA A 86 6.01 -9.24 8.85
C ALA A 86 6.79 -9.33 10.18
N PRO A 87 6.20 -9.84 11.28
CA PRO A 87 6.89 -9.96 12.58
C PRO A 87 8.19 -10.77 12.55
N ASP A 88 8.36 -11.66 11.57
CA ASP A 88 9.58 -12.44 11.34
C ASP A 88 10.67 -11.68 10.54
N GLY A 89 10.44 -10.40 10.22
CA GLY A 89 11.35 -9.56 9.44
C GLY A 89 11.28 -9.76 7.92
N ASN A 90 10.52 -10.73 7.44
CA ASN A 90 10.31 -10.97 6.02
C ASN A 90 9.22 -10.06 5.44
N ILE A 91 9.11 -10.01 4.11
CA ILE A 91 8.00 -9.29 3.47
C ILE A 91 6.78 -10.21 3.36
N PHE A 92 5.65 -9.74 3.87
CA PHE A 92 4.34 -10.21 3.47
C PHE A 92 3.74 -9.21 2.49
N GLY A 93 3.07 -9.72 1.46
CA GLY A 93 2.36 -8.85 0.54
C GLY A 93 1.24 -9.55 -0.20
N PHE A 94 0.49 -8.74 -0.95
CA PHE A 94 -0.43 -9.25 -1.95
C PHE A 94 -0.47 -8.33 -3.18
N SER A 95 -0.76 -8.92 -4.32
CA SER A 95 -1.00 -8.25 -5.58
C SER A 95 -2.32 -8.75 -6.13
N ARG A 96 -3.29 -7.87 -6.31
CA ARG A 96 -4.71 -8.28 -6.41
C ARG A 96 -5.10 -9.19 -5.24
N SER A 97 -5.55 -10.41 -5.53
CA SER A 97 -5.91 -11.37 -4.48
C SER A 97 -4.77 -12.32 -4.07
N GLN A 98 -3.70 -12.42 -4.87
CA GLN A 98 -2.61 -13.36 -4.61
C GLN A 98 -1.75 -12.87 -3.44
N MET A 99 -1.76 -13.61 -2.33
CA MET A 99 -0.90 -13.39 -1.16
C MET A 99 0.43 -14.13 -1.30
N TYR A 100 1.49 -13.54 -0.78
CA TYR A 100 2.84 -14.12 -0.79
C TYR A 100 3.65 -13.70 0.44
N ARG A 101 4.67 -14.49 0.74
CA ARG A 101 5.75 -14.15 1.66
C ARG A 101 7.09 -14.20 0.90
N MET A 102 7.97 -13.24 1.15
CA MET A 102 9.28 -13.17 0.55
C MET A 102 10.33 -13.10 1.65
N LYS A 103 11.25 -14.08 1.65
CA LYS A 103 12.47 -14.02 2.42
C LYS A 103 13.53 -13.27 1.62
N LEU A 104 14.29 -12.41 2.29
CA LEU A 104 15.22 -11.50 1.63
C LEU A 104 16.68 -11.96 1.70
N ASP A 105 16.95 -13.09 2.33
CA ASP A 105 18.29 -13.64 2.46
C ASP A 105 18.85 -14.12 1.11
N GLY A 106 20.13 -13.86 0.87
CA GLY A 106 20.79 -14.22 -0.38
C GLY A 106 20.12 -13.58 -1.59
N ASN A 107 19.71 -14.37 -2.57
CA ASN A 107 18.99 -13.89 -3.75
C ASN A 107 17.47 -13.81 -3.54
N GLY A 108 17.02 -14.12 -2.33
CA GLY A 108 15.62 -14.12 -1.93
C GLY A 108 14.83 -15.36 -2.38
N THR A 109 13.72 -15.61 -1.70
CA THR A 109 12.75 -16.66 -2.09
C THR A 109 11.34 -16.18 -1.88
N ARG A 110 10.39 -16.61 -2.71
CA ARG A 110 8.95 -16.33 -2.58
C ARG A 110 8.19 -17.61 -2.29
N THR A 111 7.24 -17.50 -1.37
CA THR A 111 6.25 -18.54 -1.09
C THR A 111 4.84 -17.95 -1.31
N ASP A 112 4.04 -18.60 -2.13
CA ASP A 112 2.65 -18.22 -2.33
C ASP A 112 1.78 -18.73 -1.17
N LEU A 113 0.88 -17.88 -0.69
CA LEU A 113 0.07 -18.12 0.51
C LEU A 113 -1.43 -18.24 0.20
N GLY A 114 -1.77 -18.42 -1.07
CA GLY A 114 -3.16 -18.50 -1.53
C GLY A 114 -3.76 -17.13 -1.87
N THR A 115 -5.09 -17.09 -1.99
CA THR A 115 -5.81 -15.92 -2.49
C THR A 115 -6.80 -15.36 -1.48
N LEU A 116 -6.97 -14.05 -1.51
CA LEU A 116 -7.99 -13.31 -0.76
C LEU A 116 -9.35 -13.45 -1.45
N ASN A 117 -10.39 -13.73 -0.69
CA ASN A 117 -11.79 -13.70 -1.16
C ASN A 117 -12.41 -12.30 -0.93
N TYR A 118 -11.63 -11.26 -1.24
CA TYR A 118 -12.01 -9.86 -1.15
C TYR A 118 -11.51 -9.11 -2.39
N LYS A 119 -12.21 -8.06 -2.79
CA LYS A 119 -11.77 -7.19 -3.90
C LYS A 119 -10.59 -6.34 -3.45
N SER A 120 -9.39 -6.86 -3.58
CA SER A 120 -8.14 -6.29 -3.07
C SER A 120 -7.27 -5.65 -4.16
N ASP A 121 -7.88 -5.19 -5.23
CA ASP A 121 -7.17 -4.50 -6.32
C ASP A 121 -6.74 -3.08 -5.90
N TRP A 122 -6.04 -2.40 -6.78
CA TRP A 122 -5.40 -1.09 -6.53
C TRP A 122 -6.38 0.04 -6.13
N GLU A 123 -7.66 -0.09 -6.45
CA GLU A 123 -8.70 0.86 -6.06
C GLU A 123 -9.08 0.77 -4.58
N GLY A 124 -8.79 -0.35 -3.90
CA GLY A 124 -9.02 -0.52 -2.46
C GLY A 124 -7.89 0.07 -1.62
N SER A 125 -7.99 -0.07 -0.31
CA SER A 125 -6.95 0.35 0.62
C SER A 125 -6.62 -0.74 1.64
N ALA A 126 -5.39 -0.73 2.15
CA ALA A 126 -5.00 -1.60 3.24
C ALA A 126 -3.92 -0.95 4.10
N VAL A 127 -3.97 -1.17 5.41
CA VAL A 127 -3.01 -0.63 6.37
C VAL A 127 -2.73 -1.64 7.48
N MET A 128 -1.47 -1.78 7.88
CA MET A 128 -1.12 -2.56 9.07
C MET A 128 -1.41 -1.70 10.31
N PHE A 129 -2.45 -2.06 11.07
CA PHE A 129 -2.89 -1.31 12.25
C PHE A 129 -2.25 -1.79 13.56
N GLU A 130 -1.75 -3.02 13.57
CA GLU A 130 -0.93 -3.60 14.63
C GLU A 130 0.16 -4.47 13.97
N PRO A 131 1.31 -4.72 14.61
CA PRO A 131 2.32 -5.61 14.06
C PRO A 131 1.74 -6.96 13.64
N GLY A 132 1.83 -7.26 12.34
CA GLY A 132 1.30 -8.48 11.76
C GLY A 132 -0.22 -8.54 11.58
N ARG A 133 -0.96 -7.44 11.75
CA ARG A 133 -2.41 -7.38 11.50
C ARG A 133 -2.75 -6.24 10.55
N ILE A 134 -3.35 -6.56 9.44
CA ILE A 134 -3.63 -5.64 8.33
C ILE A 134 -5.15 -5.52 8.17
N LEU A 135 -5.67 -4.29 8.16
CA LEU A 135 -7.04 -4.02 7.74
C LEU A 135 -7.03 -3.81 6.23
N LEU A 136 -7.77 -4.63 5.52
CA LEU A 136 -8.09 -4.47 4.09
C LEU A 136 -9.51 -3.91 3.97
N THR A 137 -9.67 -2.85 3.18
CA THR A 137 -10.97 -2.32 2.76
C THR A 137 -11.13 -2.49 1.25
N GLU A 138 -12.23 -3.11 0.82
CA GLU A 138 -12.41 -3.55 -0.57
C GLU A 138 -12.34 -2.41 -1.59
N ALA A 139 -11.83 -2.76 -2.75
CA ALA A 139 -12.00 -1.99 -3.98
C ALA A 139 -13.42 -2.17 -4.53
N LEU A 140 -14.10 -1.09 -4.91
CA LEU A 140 -15.45 -1.16 -5.50
C LEU A 140 -16.44 -2.01 -4.67
N GLY A 141 -16.25 -2.03 -3.36
CA GLY A 141 -17.05 -2.72 -2.37
C GLY A 141 -17.06 -1.93 -1.06
N ASN A 142 -17.76 -2.45 -0.07
CA ASN A 142 -17.80 -1.86 1.26
C ASN A 142 -17.38 -2.84 2.37
N ARG A 143 -17.03 -4.10 2.04
CA ARG A 143 -16.57 -5.07 3.03
C ARG A 143 -15.15 -4.75 3.47
N ALA A 144 -14.82 -5.13 4.68
CA ALA A 144 -13.48 -5.07 5.22
C ALA A 144 -13.06 -6.43 5.80
N ALA A 145 -11.75 -6.67 5.82
CA ALA A 145 -11.16 -7.88 6.38
C ALA A 145 -9.94 -7.56 7.23
N ILE A 146 -9.68 -8.37 8.24
CA ILE A 146 -8.41 -8.43 8.93
C ILE A 146 -7.60 -9.57 8.31
N ILE A 147 -6.37 -9.29 7.90
CA ILE A 147 -5.39 -10.27 7.47
C ILE A 147 -4.36 -10.38 8.61
N ASP A 148 -4.40 -11.48 9.36
CA ASP A 148 -3.45 -11.77 10.43
C ASP A 148 -2.30 -12.62 9.87
N ILE A 149 -1.08 -12.07 9.88
CA ILE A 149 0.12 -12.66 9.30
C ILE A 149 1.16 -13.07 10.35
N ARG A 150 0.77 -13.13 11.62
CA ARG A 150 1.67 -13.50 12.74
C ARG A 150 2.03 -14.97 12.73
N GLY A 151 1.22 -15.82 12.13
CA GLY A 151 1.49 -17.25 11.95
C GLY A 151 2.16 -17.56 10.58
N ASP A 152 2.44 -18.84 10.36
CA ASP A 152 3.03 -19.33 9.11
C ASP A 152 2.12 -19.09 7.90
N LYS A 153 0.81 -19.19 8.12
CA LYS A 153 -0.20 -18.92 7.11
C LYS A 153 -1.06 -17.73 7.54
N PRO A 154 -1.43 -16.84 6.61
CA PRO A 154 -2.33 -15.75 6.93
C PRO A 154 -3.73 -16.28 7.29
N VAL A 155 -4.32 -15.69 8.32
CA VAL A 155 -5.72 -15.91 8.70
C VAL A 155 -6.51 -14.68 8.30
N VAL A 156 -7.54 -14.87 7.48
CA VAL A 156 -8.40 -13.78 7.00
C VAL A 156 -9.75 -13.87 7.70
N THR A 157 -10.13 -12.80 8.41
CA THR A 157 -11.40 -12.72 9.14
C THR A 157 -12.19 -11.50 8.69
N ASP A 158 -13.51 -11.57 8.76
CA ASP A 158 -14.39 -10.44 8.46
C ASP A 158 -14.19 -9.31 9.48
N ALA A 159 -14.14 -8.08 9.00
CA ALA A 159 -14.02 -6.86 9.80
C ALA A 159 -15.26 -5.95 9.66
N GLY A 160 -16.36 -6.49 9.16
CA GLY A 160 -17.59 -5.75 8.93
C GLY A 160 -17.58 -4.94 7.63
N THR A 161 -18.40 -3.91 7.59
CA THR A 161 -18.65 -3.13 6.38
C THR A 161 -18.57 -1.63 6.64
N MET A 162 -17.97 -0.91 5.69
CA MET A 162 -18.11 0.54 5.58
C MET A 162 -19.56 0.90 5.22
N SER A 163 -19.98 2.13 5.49
CA SER A 163 -21.33 2.62 5.15
C SER A 163 -21.54 2.76 3.63
N ASN A 164 -20.46 2.97 2.89
CA ASN A 164 -20.51 3.15 1.43
C ASN A 164 -19.48 2.28 0.72
N THR A 165 -19.82 1.85 -0.49
CA THR A 165 -18.84 1.37 -1.46
C THR A 165 -17.84 2.50 -1.75
N ARG A 166 -16.54 2.17 -1.76
CA ARG A 166 -15.49 3.15 -2.04
C ARG A 166 -14.47 2.59 -3.02
N MET A 167 -13.97 3.44 -3.89
CA MET A 167 -12.73 3.25 -4.64
C MET A 167 -11.81 4.45 -4.41
N TRP A 168 -10.49 4.22 -4.41
CA TRP A 168 -9.45 5.26 -4.24
C TRP A 168 -9.53 6.03 -2.92
N HIS A 169 -9.93 5.35 -1.88
CA HIS A 169 -9.89 5.85 -0.52
C HIS A 169 -8.54 5.55 0.16
N ASN A 170 -8.25 6.25 1.23
CA ASN A 170 -7.08 6.04 2.06
C ASN A 170 -7.47 5.46 3.40
N SER A 171 -6.63 4.55 3.94
CA SER A 171 -6.70 4.03 5.31
C SER A 171 -5.51 4.54 6.10
N THR A 172 -5.74 5.19 7.24
CA THR A 172 -4.70 5.77 8.10
C THR A 172 -4.92 5.34 9.54
N VAL A 173 -3.88 4.78 10.17
CA VAL A 173 -3.91 4.46 11.61
C VAL A 173 -3.75 5.75 12.41
N LEU A 174 -4.65 5.98 13.35
CA LEU A 174 -4.62 7.13 14.25
C LEU A 174 -3.84 6.82 15.54
N ALA A 175 -3.54 7.86 16.32
CA ALA A 175 -2.74 7.74 17.54
C ALA A 175 -3.34 6.82 18.61
N ASP A 176 -4.66 6.66 18.63
CA ASP A 176 -5.38 5.77 19.54
C ASP A 176 -5.52 4.32 19.03
N GLY A 177 -4.96 4.04 17.83
CA GLY A 177 -5.00 2.75 17.15
C GLY A 177 -6.25 2.53 16.30
N THR A 178 -7.22 3.46 16.28
CA THR A 178 -8.34 3.39 15.33
C THR A 178 -7.86 3.62 13.91
N VAL A 179 -8.59 3.11 12.92
CA VAL A 179 -8.26 3.30 11.50
C VAL A 179 -9.28 4.25 10.88
N ALA A 180 -8.80 5.38 10.36
CA ALA A 180 -9.60 6.34 9.61
C ALA A 180 -9.60 5.98 8.12
N ILE A 181 -10.80 5.90 7.53
CA ILE A 181 -11.00 5.78 6.08
C ILE A 181 -11.45 7.13 5.54
N SER A 182 -10.71 7.65 4.57
CA SER A 182 -10.97 8.99 4.02
C SER A 182 -11.02 9.00 2.50
N GLY A 183 -11.89 9.84 1.95
CA GLY A 183 -12.03 10.02 0.51
C GLY A 183 -12.67 8.83 -0.21
N GLY A 184 -12.42 8.76 -1.50
CA GLY A 184 -13.00 7.80 -2.41
C GLY A 184 -14.34 8.24 -3.01
N ALA A 185 -14.82 7.44 -3.95
CA ALA A 185 -16.14 7.58 -4.56
C ALA A 185 -16.75 6.18 -4.75
N GLU A 186 -18.05 6.10 -4.90
CA GLU A 186 -18.71 4.82 -5.18
C GLU A 186 -18.33 4.29 -6.57
N TYR A 187 -18.12 5.18 -7.51
CA TYR A 187 -17.76 4.84 -8.89
C TYR A 187 -17.02 5.99 -9.58
N PHE A 188 -16.15 5.66 -10.54
CA PHE A 188 -15.52 6.63 -11.44
C PHE A 188 -15.79 6.27 -12.90
N ASP A 189 -16.34 7.21 -13.63
CA ASP A 189 -16.57 7.06 -15.07
C ASP A 189 -15.30 7.49 -15.82
N PHE A 190 -14.52 6.51 -16.26
CA PHE A 190 -13.26 6.76 -16.98
C PHE A 190 -13.46 7.44 -18.34
N HIS A 191 -14.61 7.26 -18.99
CA HIS A 191 -14.91 7.91 -20.27
C HIS A 191 -15.20 9.40 -20.12
N LYS A 192 -15.81 9.77 -19.00
CA LYS A 192 -16.17 11.17 -18.69
C LYS A 192 -15.19 11.83 -17.72
N ALA A 193 -14.18 11.09 -17.24
CA ALA A 193 -13.27 11.51 -16.20
C ALA A 193 -13.98 12.11 -14.97
N THR A 194 -15.09 11.49 -14.54
CA THR A 194 -15.98 12.04 -13.51
C THR A 194 -16.23 11.04 -12.39
N ALA A 195 -16.07 11.50 -11.14
CA ALA A 195 -16.49 10.73 -9.96
C ALA A 195 -18.02 10.77 -9.84
N ARG A 196 -18.61 9.62 -9.53
CA ARG A 196 -20.02 9.51 -9.13
C ARG A 196 -20.09 9.21 -7.65
N ASN A 197 -20.94 9.98 -6.95
CA ASN A 197 -21.13 9.87 -5.50
C ASN A 197 -19.81 9.91 -4.72
N PRO A 198 -19.03 11.00 -4.81
CA PRO A 198 -17.81 11.15 -4.01
C PRO A 198 -18.15 11.12 -2.52
N ILE A 199 -17.36 10.43 -1.74
CA ILE A 199 -17.59 10.25 -0.31
C ILE A 199 -16.78 11.30 0.46
N TYR A 200 -17.50 12.19 1.15
CA TYR A 200 -16.88 13.29 1.90
C TYR A 200 -16.65 12.94 3.37
N HIS A 201 -17.54 12.14 3.98
CA HIS A 201 -17.40 11.77 5.39
C HIS A 201 -16.27 10.74 5.59
N LEU A 202 -15.57 10.89 6.71
CA LEU A 202 -14.67 9.86 7.19
C LEU A 202 -15.46 8.72 7.81
N GLU A 203 -14.87 7.56 7.85
CA GLU A 203 -15.32 6.45 8.69
C GLU A 203 -14.15 6.01 9.59
N PHE A 204 -14.45 5.59 10.80
CA PHE A 204 -13.48 5.09 11.74
C PHE A 204 -13.81 3.64 12.09
N TRP A 205 -12.80 2.79 12.04
CA TRP A 205 -12.89 1.42 12.49
C TRP A 205 -12.08 1.25 13.77
N ASN A 206 -12.72 0.71 14.83
CA ASN A 206 -12.05 0.45 16.10
C ASN A 206 -11.60 -1.02 16.16
N PRO A 207 -10.29 -1.33 16.18
CA PRO A 207 -9.78 -2.70 16.17
C PRO A 207 -10.11 -3.49 17.44
N LYS A 208 -10.41 -2.82 18.57
CA LYS A 208 -10.73 -3.47 19.84
C LYS A 208 -12.18 -3.95 19.89
N THR A 209 -13.09 -3.24 19.23
CA THR A 209 -14.53 -3.53 19.27
C THR A 209 -15.06 -4.05 17.94
N GLY A 210 -14.32 -3.88 16.83
CA GLY A 210 -14.78 -4.17 15.48
C GLY A 210 -15.83 -3.18 14.94
N VAL A 211 -16.14 -2.14 15.70
CA VAL A 211 -17.24 -1.20 15.35
C VAL A 211 -16.77 -0.17 14.35
N TRP A 212 -17.61 0.08 13.34
CA TRP A 212 -17.51 1.17 12.38
C TRP A 212 -18.35 2.36 12.83
N THR A 213 -17.77 3.56 12.79
CA THR A 213 -18.46 4.81 13.13
C THR A 213 -18.24 5.86 12.05
N ARG A 214 -19.25 6.69 11.80
CA ARG A 214 -19.15 7.79 10.85
C ARG A 214 -18.49 9.00 11.52
N GLY A 215 -17.54 9.62 10.81
CA GLY A 215 -16.83 10.81 11.23
C GLY A 215 -17.27 12.08 10.50
N PRO A 216 -16.55 13.19 10.70
CA PRO A 216 -16.80 14.46 10.03
C PRO A 216 -16.59 14.37 8.51
N SER A 217 -17.14 15.35 7.78
CA SER A 217 -17.00 15.41 6.33
C SER A 217 -15.88 16.35 5.93
N GLN A 218 -15.10 15.93 4.93
CA GLN A 218 -14.11 16.76 4.24
C GLN A 218 -14.81 17.81 3.37
N LYS A 219 -14.18 18.95 3.14
CA LYS A 219 -14.72 20.02 2.28
C LYS A 219 -14.50 19.73 0.79
N ARG A 220 -13.53 18.90 0.45
CA ARG A 220 -13.16 18.58 -0.94
C ARG A 220 -13.16 17.07 -1.14
N MET A 221 -13.55 16.59 -2.32
CA MET A 221 -13.40 15.20 -2.67
C MET A 221 -11.91 14.86 -2.75
N ARG A 222 -11.55 13.62 -2.37
CA ARG A 222 -10.21 13.04 -2.45
C ARG A 222 -10.34 11.69 -3.14
N LEU A 223 -9.65 11.51 -4.26
CA LEU A 223 -9.77 10.33 -5.11
C LEU A 223 -8.39 9.75 -5.41
N TYR A 224 -8.24 9.20 -6.59
CA TYR A 224 -6.98 8.68 -7.10
C TYR A 224 -5.83 9.67 -6.94
N HIS A 225 -4.68 9.20 -6.46
CA HIS A 225 -3.50 9.99 -6.09
C HIS A 225 -3.70 10.94 -4.89
N SER A 226 -4.81 10.83 -4.16
CA SER A 226 -4.91 11.53 -2.88
C SER A 226 -4.06 10.85 -1.80
N THR A 227 -3.72 11.60 -0.78
CA THR A 227 -2.98 11.13 0.39
C THR A 227 -3.71 11.45 1.67
N ALA A 228 -3.51 10.64 2.71
CA ALA A 228 -3.95 10.89 4.06
C ALA A 228 -2.84 10.48 5.03
N THR A 229 -2.44 11.38 5.92
CA THR A 229 -1.30 11.19 6.83
C THR A 229 -1.64 11.72 8.21
N LEU A 230 -1.33 10.93 9.25
CA LEU A 230 -1.41 11.37 10.63
C LEU A 230 -0.28 12.39 10.90
N LEU A 231 -0.62 13.54 11.44
CA LEU A 231 0.33 14.57 11.83
C LEU A 231 0.77 14.41 13.29
N PRO A 232 1.90 15.02 13.71
CA PRO A 232 2.41 14.90 15.07
C PRO A 232 1.47 15.41 16.17
N ASP A 233 0.54 16.32 15.84
CA ASP A 233 -0.49 16.82 16.74
C ASP A 233 -1.72 15.92 16.84
N GLY A 234 -1.71 14.77 16.17
CA GLY A 234 -2.83 13.81 16.13
C GLY A 234 -3.91 14.13 15.10
N SER A 235 -3.80 15.22 14.35
CA SER A 235 -4.74 15.54 13.28
C SER A 235 -4.46 14.70 12.02
N LEU A 236 -5.51 14.48 11.20
CA LEU A 236 -5.40 13.78 9.92
C LEU A 236 -5.32 14.81 8.78
N PHE A 237 -4.16 14.92 8.15
CA PHE A 237 -3.99 15.69 6.93
C PHE A 237 -4.47 14.91 5.73
N THR A 238 -5.27 15.55 4.86
CA THR A 238 -5.69 14.97 3.56
C THR A 238 -5.36 15.93 2.43
N GLY A 239 -4.68 15.41 1.38
CA GLY A 239 -4.24 16.18 0.22
C GLY A 239 -4.57 15.47 -1.11
N GLY A 240 -4.45 16.19 -2.24
CA GLY A 240 -4.65 15.66 -3.59
C GLY A 240 -5.83 16.26 -4.34
#